data_74f7d6cb042efe6d34c48bdb86f1c3bd
#
_entry.id   74f7d6cb042efe6d34c48bdb86f1c3bd
#
_cell.length_a   1.000
_cell.length_b   1.000
_cell.length_c   1.000
_cell.angle_alpha   90.00
_cell.angle_beta   90.00
_cell.angle_gamma   90.00
#
_symmetry.space_group_name_H-M   'P 1'
#
loop_
_entity.id
_entity.type
_entity.pdbx_description
1 polymer ?
#
loop_
_entity_poly.entity_id
_entity_poly.type
_entity_poly.pdbx_seq_one_letter_code
_entity_poly.pdbx_strand_id
1 'polypeptide(L)'
;MAMNQKLPEQVDSETVYQYVARQLRDMLGSGEIPVGQQLPTYRELAKRFQVSLSVIQRAMRQLKAEAVVSIAHGQGVKAVRIDEESRILPKFAMIHPYRMHGFGITLATLFNQVFESRQQKCMAILRSSQGDCALERKLATSLYRNGVNGLIVSPVNPAENREFFESLAREIPVVLIDQVFEGTALPAVLLDYASAGGEIGGYLQRRKCRNVLAVCNVSDNASLRELNRELSASIAAHTFRLPLFEAEKQMEKGDYTLFDRIQAQLIEHMAANEYDAVFCPFDFPLEWLLFDGFPAELRRKVRLVTLHGVFPGVHSREYCRAGIVSWVAPHDQLIR
;
A
#
# COMPACT_ATOMS: atom_id res chain seq x y z
N MET A 1 -25.60 -33.55 -20.15
CA MET A 1 -25.57 -32.47 -21.16
C MET A 1 -24.15 -31.87 -21.15
N ALA A 2 -23.35 -32.16 -22.17
CA ALA A 2 -21.99 -31.66 -22.23
C ALA A 2 -22.01 -30.20 -22.73
N MET A 3 -21.79 -29.24 -21.84
CA MET A 3 -21.53 -27.87 -22.25
C MET A 3 -20.15 -27.82 -22.95
N ASN A 4 -20.14 -27.62 -24.25
CA ASN A 4 -18.94 -27.25 -25.00
C ASN A 4 -18.53 -25.83 -24.57
N GLN A 5 -17.53 -25.72 -23.68
CA GLN A 5 -16.95 -24.42 -23.34
C GLN A 5 -16.00 -23.99 -24.47
N LYS A 6 -16.49 -23.13 -25.35
CA LYS A 6 -15.63 -22.40 -26.30
C LYS A 6 -14.68 -21.49 -25.54
N LEU A 7 -13.40 -21.47 -25.95
CA LEU A 7 -12.45 -20.42 -25.54
C LEU A 7 -13.06 -19.06 -25.86
N PRO A 8 -13.02 -18.08 -24.96
CA PRO A 8 -13.39 -16.71 -25.29
C PRO A 8 -12.40 -16.16 -26.34
N GLU A 9 -12.92 -15.42 -27.29
CA GLU A 9 -12.18 -14.88 -28.46
C GLU A 9 -11.10 -13.86 -28.10
N GLN A 10 -10.99 -13.47 -26.83
CA GLN A 10 -9.95 -12.57 -26.30
C GLN A 10 -9.46 -13.09 -24.95
N VAL A 11 -8.37 -13.86 -24.98
CA VAL A 11 -7.53 -14.11 -23.81
C VAL A 11 -6.33 -13.16 -23.91
N ASP A 12 -6.57 -11.88 -23.65
CA ASP A 12 -5.49 -10.92 -23.47
C ASP A 12 -4.80 -11.19 -22.12
N SER A 13 -3.55 -11.64 -22.18
CA SER A 13 -2.54 -11.82 -21.13
C SER A 13 -2.47 -13.17 -20.37
N GLU A 14 -3.51 -13.96 -20.23
CA GLU A 14 -3.39 -15.32 -19.70
C GLU A 14 -2.96 -16.28 -20.79
N THR A 15 -1.87 -17.03 -20.59
CA THR A 15 -1.51 -18.05 -21.59
C THR A 15 -2.58 -19.16 -21.58
N VAL A 16 -2.91 -19.69 -22.76
CA VAL A 16 -3.97 -20.69 -22.94
C VAL A 16 -3.87 -21.87 -21.96
N TYR A 17 -2.65 -22.29 -21.59
CA TYR A 17 -2.47 -23.37 -20.62
C TYR A 17 -2.81 -22.93 -19.18
N GLN A 18 -2.62 -21.67 -18.82
CA GLN A 18 -2.98 -21.12 -17.48
C GLN A 18 -4.50 -21.06 -17.35
N TYR A 19 -5.20 -20.61 -18.38
CA TYR A 19 -6.65 -20.68 -18.46
C TYR A 19 -7.18 -22.09 -18.24
N VAL A 20 -6.63 -23.07 -18.96
CA VAL A 20 -7.03 -24.48 -18.81
C VAL A 20 -6.72 -25.01 -17.41
N ALA A 21 -5.56 -24.66 -16.84
CA ALA A 21 -5.20 -25.07 -15.48
C ALA A 21 -6.18 -24.46 -14.45
N ARG A 22 -6.57 -23.21 -14.61
CA ARG A 22 -7.56 -22.55 -13.76
C ARG A 22 -8.92 -23.25 -13.83
N GLN A 23 -9.45 -23.48 -15.05
CA GLN A 23 -10.74 -24.16 -15.22
C GLN A 23 -10.75 -25.57 -14.60
N LEU A 24 -9.68 -26.34 -14.78
CA LEU A 24 -9.55 -27.66 -14.17
C LEU A 24 -9.48 -27.58 -12.63
N ARG A 25 -8.80 -26.58 -12.10
CA ARG A 25 -8.74 -26.33 -10.66
C ARG A 25 -10.11 -25.97 -10.09
N ASP A 26 -10.89 -25.15 -10.78
CA ASP A 26 -12.25 -24.79 -10.39
C ASP A 26 -13.18 -26.02 -10.37
N MET A 27 -13.06 -26.90 -11.35
CA MET A 27 -13.81 -28.17 -11.42
C MET A 27 -13.42 -29.14 -10.28
N LEU A 28 -12.14 -29.17 -9.91
CA LEU A 28 -11.65 -29.95 -8.77
C LEU A 28 -12.13 -29.34 -7.44
N GLY A 29 -12.07 -28.00 -7.31
CA GLY A 29 -12.49 -27.28 -6.13
C GLY A 29 -14.01 -27.28 -5.88
N SER A 30 -14.82 -27.27 -6.96
CA SER A 30 -16.29 -27.36 -6.88
C SER A 30 -16.81 -28.77 -6.61
N GLY A 31 -15.92 -29.78 -6.69
CA GLY A 31 -16.32 -31.19 -6.56
C GLY A 31 -16.94 -31.79 -7.85
N GLU A 32 -16.93 -31.08 -8.95
CA GLU A 32 -17.34 -31.62 -10.27
C GLU A 32 -16.48 -32.84 -10.63
N ILE A 33 -15.20 -32.83 -10.24
CA ILE A 33 -14.31 -33.99 -10.25
C ILE A 33 -14.02 -34.37 -8.81
N PRO A 34 -14.64 -35.44 -8.26
CA PRO A 34 -14.43 -35.86 -6.88
C PRO A 34 -12.98 -36.27 -6.59
N VAL A 35 -12.55 -36.03 -5.35
CA VAL A 35 -11.23 -36.44 -4.86
C VAL A 35 -11.03 -37.96 -5.02
N GLY A 36 -9.85 -38.37 -5.47
CA GLY A 36 -9.51 -39.75 -5.77
C GLY A 36 -10.00 -40.26 -7.12
N GLN A 37 -10.91 -39.52 -7.77
CA GLN A 37 -11.37 -39.90 -9.09
C GLN A 37 -10.33 -39.60 -10.17
N GLN A 38 -10.34 -40.41 -11.19
CA GLN A 38 -9.45 -40.25 -12.35
C GLN A 38 -9.98 -39.12 -13.26
N LEU A 39 -9.10 -38.18 -13.61
CA LEU A 39 -9.42 -37.13 -14.56
C LEU A 39 -9.59 -37.71 -15.96
N PRO A 40 -10.36 -37.05 -16.84
CA PRO A 40 -10.41 -37.38 -18.26
C PRO A 40 -9.00 -37.39 -18.86
N THR A 41 -8.81 -38.23 -19.88
CA THR A 41 -7.53 -38.35 -20.56
C THR A 41 -7.08 -37.02 -21.17
N TYR A 42 -5.81 -36.83 -21.41
CA TYR A 42 -5.29 -35.64 -22.09
C TYR A 42 -5.94 -35.36 -23.43
N ARG A 43 -6.32 -36.44 -24.17
CA ARG A 43 -7.02 -36.33 -25.44
C ARG A 43 -8.47 -35.82 -25.27
N GLU A 44 -9.18 -36.29 -24.26
CA GLU A 44 -10.54 -35.86 -23.95
C GLU A 44 -10.54 -34.42 -23.46
N LEU A 45 -9.57 -34.04 -22.61
CA LEU A 45 -9.42 -32.66 -22.15
C LEU A 45 -9.04 -31.73 -23.32
N ALA A 46 -8.13 -32.15 -24.20
CA ALA A 46 -7.79 -31.38 -25.39
C ALA A 46 -9.01 -31.13 -26.30
N LYS A 47 -9.85 -32.14 -26.44
CA LYS A 47 -11.12 -32.02 -27.18
C LYS A 47 -12.13 -31.14 -26.46
N ARG A 48 -12.27 -31.28 -25.13
CA ARG A 48 -13.19 -30.47 -24.29
C ARG A 48 -12.85 -28.98 -24.33
N PHE A 49 -11.58 -28.65 -24.18
CA PHE A 49 -11.10 -27.25 -24.15
C PHE A 49 -10.72 -26.71 -25.54
N GLN A 50 -10.81 -27.53 -26.58
CA GLN A 50 -10.45 -27.17 -27.98
C GLN A 50 -9.02 -26.66 -28.12
N VAL A 51 -8.08 -27.26 -27.39
CA VAL A 51 -6.65 -26.89 -27.36
C VAL A 51 -5.76 -28.07 -27.76
N SER A 52 -4.48 -27.78 -28.05
CA SER A 52 -3.49 -28.84 -28.36
C SER A 52 -3.16 -29.70 -27.13
N LEU A 53 -2.71 -30.91 -27.38
CA LEU A 53 -2.20 -31.80 -26.31
C LEU A 53 -1.07 -31.18 -25.51
N SER A 54 -0.21 -30.39 -26.14
CA SER A 54 0.91 -29.69 -25.46
C SER A 54 0.42 -28.66 -24.45
N VAL A 55 -0.69 -27.99 -24.72
CA VAL A 55 -1.33 -27.06 -23.78
C VAL A 55 -1.85 -27.82 -22.56
N ILE A 56 -2.55 -28.95 -22.77
CA ILE A 56 -3.02 -29.80 -21.66
C ILE A 56 -1.86 -30.34 -20.83
N GLN A 57 -0.79 -30.82 -21.47
CA GLN A 57 0.39 -31.31 -20.76
C GLN A 57 1.04 -30.23 -19.90
N ARG A 58 1.05 -28.98 -20.37
CA ARG A 58 1.60 -27.85 -19.63
C ARG A 58 0.69 -27.47 -18.46
N ALA A 59 -0.63 -27.43 -18.66
CA ALA A 59 -1.61 -27.22 -17.60
C ALA A 59 -1.51 -28.31 -16.50
N MET A 60 -1.40 -29.59 -16.91
CA MET A 60 -1.28 -30.71 -15.96
C MET A 60 0.04 -30.69 -15.19
N ARG A 61 1.16 -30.27 -15.80
CA ARG A 61 2.41 -30.07 -15.06
C ARG A 61 2.28 -28.99 -14.00
N GLN A 62 1.56 -27.92 -14.31
CA GLN A 62 1.27 -26.86 -13.35
C GLN A 62 0.41 -27.41 -12.18
N LEU A 63 -0.70 -28.08 -12.47
CA LEU A 63 -1.59 -28.67 -11.46
C LEU A 63 -0.89 -29.73 -10.60
N LYS A 64 0.07 -30.49 -11.17
CA LYS A 64 0.92 -31.42 -10.42
C LYS A 64 1.87 -30.68 -9.50
N ALA A 65 2.47 -29.59 -9.96
CA ALA A 65 3.36 -28.76 -9.12
C ALA A 65 2.59 -28.09 -7.96
N GLU A 66 1.30 -27.82 -8.16
CA GLU A 66 0.37 -27.30 -7.16
C GLU A 66 -0.21 -28.41 -6.25
N ALA A 67 0.21 -29.66 -6.43
CA ALA A 67 -0.26 -30.84 -5.68
C ALA A 67 -1.79 -31.10 -5.75
N VAL A 68 -2.52 -30.49 -6.69
CA VAL A 68 -3.95 -30.71 -6.90
C VAL A 68 -4.29 -31.95 -7.72
N VAL A 69 -3.31 -32.49 -8.42
CA VAL A 69 -3.40 -33.78 -9.13
C VAL A 69 -2.15 -34.62 -8.91
N SER A 70 -2.31 -35.94 -8.86
CA SER A 70 -1.22 -36.90 -8.90
C SER A 70 -1.17 -37.58 -10.27
N ILE A 71 0.03 -37.70 -10.82
CA ILE A 71 0.26 -38.38 -12.12
C ILE A 71 1.12 -39.60 -11.84
N ALA A 72 0.54 -40.78 -11.97
CA ALA A 72 1.24 -42.05 -11.85
C ALA A 72 1.36 -42.72 -13.24
N HIS A 73 2.55 -43.25 -13.52
CA HIS A 73 2.80 -43.90 -14.82
C HIS A 73 1.85 -45.11 -14.99
N GLY A 74 1.12 -45.16 -16.11
CA GLY A 74 0.16 -46.23 -16.39
C GLY A 74 -1.17 -46.15 -15.62
N GLN A 75 -1.34 -45.28 -14.63
CA GLN A 75 -2.57 -45.14 -13.83
C GLN A 75 -3.38 -43.87 -14.11
N GLY A 76 -2.92 -43.06 -15.05
CA GLY A 76 -3.58 -41.80 -15.40
C GLY A 76 -3.34 -40.67 -14.37
N VAL A 77 -4.22 -39.67 -14.42
CA VAL A 77 -4.19 -38.52 -13.53
C VAL A 77 -5.35 -38.65 -12.55
N LYS A 78 -5.08 -38.57 -11.26
CA LYS A 78 -6.11 -38.61 -10.21
C LYS A 78 -6.21 -37.26 -9.50
N ALA A 79 -7.43 -36.84 -9.18
CA ALA A 79 -7.68 -35.73 -8.28
C ALA A 79 -7.10 -36.08 -6.89
N VAL A 80 -6.24 -35.22 -6.39
CA VAL A 80 -5.75 -35.34 -5.01
C VAL A 80 -6.66 -34.51 -4.11
N ARG A 81 -6.85 -34.98 -2.85
CA ARG A 81 -7.55 -34.21 -1.85
C ARG A 81 -6.85 -32.86 -1.75
N ILE A 82 -7.54 -31.81 -2.13
CA ILE A 82 -7.13 -30.47 -1.80
C ILE A 82 -7.47 -30.36 -0.31
N ASP A 83 -6.50 -30.65 0.57
CA ASP A 83 -6.67 -30.28 1.96
C ASP A 83 -7.05 -28.82 1.99
N GLU A 84 -7.92 -28.42 2.93
CA GLU A 84 -8.31 -27.00 3.04
C GLU A 84 -7.09 -26.09 3.18
N GLU A 85 -5.96 -26.61 3.66
CA GLU A 85 -4.64 -25.95 3.69
C GLU A 85 -3.94 -25.87 2.32
N SER A 86 -4.28 -26.77 1.36
CA SER A 86 -3.75 -26.77 -0.02
C SER A 86 -4.60 -25.95 -0.98
N ARG A 87 -5.71 -25.34 -0.55
CA ARG A 87 -6.39 -24.32 -1.33
C ARG A 87 -5.41 -23.22 -1.63
N ILE A 88 -5.21 -22.92 -2.91
CA ILE A 88 -4.44 -21.73 -3.30
C ILE A 88 -5.20 -20.54 -2.70
N LEU A 89 -4.67 -20.07 -1.58
CA LEU A 89 -5.26 -18.93 -0.89
C LEU A 89 -5.30 -17.74 -1.85
N PRO A 90 -6.44 -17.06 -1.96
CA PRO A 90 -6.50 -15.82 -2.73
C PRO A 90 -5.42 -14.87 -2.21
N LYS A 91 -4.72 -14.23 -3.15
CA LYS A 91 -3.60 -13.34 -2.86
C LYS A 91 -4.09 -11.91 -3.03
N PHE A 92 -3.95 -11.11 -2.00
CA PHE A 92 -4.18 -9.68 -2.09
C PHE A 92 -2.87 -8.95 -1.83
N ALA A 93 -2.61 -7.92 -2.60
CA ALA A 93 -1.38 -7.17 -2.44
C ALA A 93 -1.67 -5.69 -2.20
N MET A 94 -0.81 -5.08 -1.38
CA MET A 94 -0.76 -3.64 -1.22
C MET A 94 0.56 -3.11 -1.76
N ILE A 95 0.48 -2.06 -2.57
CA ILE A 95 1.62 -1.27 -3.04
C ILE A 95 1.50 0.12 -2.41
N HIS A 96 2.56 0.58 -1.76
CA HIS A 96 2.61 1.90 -1.13
C HIS A 96 3.94 2.60 -1.40
N PRO A 97 3.99 3.95 -1.40
CA PRO A 97 5.21 4.71 -1.67
C PRO A 97 6.15 4.78 -0.47
N TYR A 98 5.62 4.50 0.72
CA TYR A 98 6.33 4.75 1.97
C TYR A 98 7.47 3.78 2.19
N ARG A 99 8.48 4.25 2.90
CA ARG A 99 9.53 3.42 3.45
C ARG A 99 9.03 2.69 4.69
N MET A 100 9.77 1.69 5.17
CA MET A 100 9.36 0.86 6.31
C MET A 100 9.66 1.57 7.65
N HIS A 101 9.08 2.77 7.83
CA HIS A 101 9.06 3.52 9.08
C HIS A 101 7.78 4.36 9.17
N GLY A 102 7.47 4.88 10.34
CA GLY A 102 6.31 5.76 10.56
C GLY A 102 5.01 5.18 10.03
N PHE A 103 4.31 5.94 9.21
CA PHE A 103 3.03 5.57 8.61
C PHE A 103 3.10 4.28 7.78
N GLY A 104 4.22 4.01 7.09
CA GLY A 104 4.40 2.79 6.32
C GLY A 104 4.38 1.52 7.18
N ILE A 105 4.97 1.55 8.37
CA ILE A 105 4.92 0.44 9.33
C ILE A 105 3.49 0.26 9.87
N THR A 106 2.80 1.35 10.20
CA THR A 106 1.40 1.28 10.67
C THR A 106 0.52 0.64 9.61
N LEU A 107 0.59 1.11 8.39
CA LEU A 107 -0.19 0.60 7.28
C LEU A 107 0.08 -0.90 7.03
N ALA A 108 1.36 -1.30 7.08
CA ALA A 108 1.77 -2.69 6.95
C ALA A 108 1.21 -3.58 8.08
N THR A 109 1.30 -3.10 9.30
CA THR A 109 0.81 -3.82 10.49
C THR A 109 -0.70 -4.00 10.43
N LEU A 110 -1.44 -2.93 10.14
CA LEU A 110 -2.90 -2.97 10.02
C LEU A 110 -3.36 -3.86 8.86
N PHE A 111 -2.68 -3.78 7.73
CA PHE A 111 -2.96 -4.65 6.59
C PHE A 111 -2.88 -6.12 6.98
N ASN A 112 -1.78 -6.53 7.63
CA ASN A 112 -1.64 -7.91 8.10
C ASN A 112 -2.68 -8.28 9.16
N GLN A 113 -2.93 -7.43 10.16
CA GLN A 113 -3.91 -7.68 11.22
C GLN A 113 -5.33 -7.89 10.68
N VAL A 114 -5.75 -7.10 9.67
CA VAL A 114 -7.08 -7.25 9.07
C VAL A 114 -7.21 -8.60 8.35
N PHE A 115 -6.17 -9.05 7.66
CA PHE A 115 -6.19 -10.34 7.00
C PHE A 115 -6.14 -11.51 7.99
N GLU A 116 -5.41 -11.39 9.09
CA GLU A 116 -5.35 -12.40 10.15
C GLU A 116 -6.66 -12.47 10.95
N SER A 117 -7.24 -11.32 11.32
CA SER A 117 -8.43 -11.27 12.21
C SER A 117 -9.70 -11.80 11.57
N ARG A 118 -9.83 -11.78 10.25
CA ARG A 118 -11.03 -12.21 9.53
C ARG A 118 -11.10 -13.72 9.30
N GLN A 119 -10.17 -14.51 9.84
CA GLN A 119 -10.04 -15.95 9.56
C GLN A 119 -10.11 -16.27 8.04
N GLN A 120 -9.89 -15.27 7.23
CA GLN A 120 -9.91 -15.44 5.78
C GLN A 120 -8.64 -16.17 5.38
N LYS A 121 -8.82 -17.32 4.79
CA LYS A 121 -7.75 -18.10 4.19
C LYS A 121 -7.28 -17.35 2.94
N CYS A 122 -6.46 -16.33 3.09
CA CYS A 122 -5.86 -15.57 1.99
C CYS A 122 -4.41 -15.19 2.33
N MET A 123 -3.65 -14.89 1.30
CA MET A 123 -2.26 -14.43 1.42
C MET A 123 -2.20 -12.92 1.24
N ALA A 124 -1.65 -12.21 2.21
CA ALA A 124 -1.38 -10.78 2.15
C ALA A 124 0.05 -10.52 1.66
N ILE A 125 0.23 -9.67 0.67
CA ILE A 125 1.52 -9.31 0.08
C ILE A 125 1.70 -7.82 0.16
N LEU A 126 2.73 -7.36 0.86
CA LEU A 126 3.06 -5.93 0.95
C LEU A 126 4.30 -5.62 0.11
N ARG A 127 4.26 -4.52 -0.64
CA ARG A 127 5.38 -4.02 -1.44
C ARG A 127 5.49 -2.51 -1.34
N SER A 128 6.71 -2.02 -1.17
CA SER A 128 7.00 -0.60 -1.24
C SER A 128 7.57 -0.23 -2.61
N SER A 129 7.00 0.80 -3.23
CA SER A 129 7.53 1.43 -4.45
C SER A 129 8.62 2.47 -4.15
N GLN A 130 8.90 2.75 -2.87
CA GLN A 130 9.95 3.68 -2.44
C GLN A 130 9.84 5.07 -3.07
N GLY A 131 8.62 5.51 -3.39
CA GLY A 131 8.38 6.80 -4.06
C GLY A 131 8.75 6.82 -5.55
N ASP A 132 8.93 5.67 -6.19
CA ASP A 132 9.29 5.54 -7.61
C ASP A 132 8.09 5.04 -8.43
N CYS A 133 7.57 5.88 -9.35
CA CYS A 133 6.43 5.56 -10.20
C CYS A 133 6.71 4.40 -11.18
N ALA A 134 7.95 4.27 -11.66
CA ALA A 134 8.32 3.17 -12.54
C ALA A 134 8.36 1.83 -11.77
N LEU A 135 8.89 1.86 -10.55
CA LEU A 135 8.88 0.69 -9.66
C LEU A 135 7.45 0.31 -9.25
N GLU A 136 6.58 1.28 -8.94
CA GLU A 136 5.15 1.06 -8.65
C GLU A 136 4.48 0.25 -9.77
N ARG A 137 4.63 0.69 -11.02
CA ARG A 137 4.09 0.01 -12.20
C ARG A 137 4.69 -1.39 -12.41
N LYS A 138 6.01 -1.53 -12.21
CA LYS A 138 6.71 -2.81 -12.30
C LYS A 138 6.21 -3.81 -11.26
N LEU A 139 6.02 -3.35 -10.02
CA LEU A 139 5.49 -4.18 -8.93
C LEU A 139 4.07 -4.64 -9.23
N ALA A 140 3.17 -3.73 -9.64
CA ALA A 140 1.80 -4.07 -9.99
C ALA A 140 1.74 -5.09 -11.13
N THR A 141 2.53 -4.89 -12.18
CA THR A 141 2.64 -5.85 -13.29
C THR A 141 3.14 -7.22 -12.82
N SER A 142 4.15 -7.25 -11.96
CA SER A 142 4.70 -8.50 -11.41
C SER A 142 3.68 -9.23 -10.55
N LEU A 143 3.00 -8.53 -9.66
CA LEU A 143 1.96 -9.09 -8.79
C LEU A 143 0.80 -9.66 -9.60
N TYR A 144 0.31 -8.93 -10.59
CA TYR A 144 -0.72 -9.41 -11.50
C TYR A 144 -0.30 -10.70 -12.22
N ARG A 145 0.90 -10.73 -12.81
CA ARG A 145 1.43 -11.92 -13.50
C ARG A 145 1.63 -13.13 -12.56
N ASN A 146 1.81 -12.88 -11.27
CA ASN A 146 1.92 -13.92 -10.25
C ASN A 146 0.57 -14.32 -9.62
N GLY A 147 -0.55 -13.91 -10.24
CA GLY A 147 -1.90 -14.34 -9.90
C GLY A 147 -2.42 -13.73 -8.61
N VAL A 148 -2.17 -12.45 -8.38
CA VAL A 148 -2.84 -11.68 -7.34
C VAL A 148 -4.30 -11.47 -7.71
N ASN A 149 -5.20 -11.64 -6.75
CA ASN A 149 -6.65 -11.54 -6.94
C ASN A 149 -7.20 -10.12 -6.75
N GLY A 150 -6.40 -9.22 -6.20
CA GLY A 150 -6.75 -7.80 -6.01
C GLY A 150 -5.58 -6.99 -5.51
N LEU A 151 -5.62 -5.69 -5.81
CA LEU A 151 -4.59 -4.72 -5.42
C LEU A 151 -5.19 -3.58 -4.60
N ILE A 152 -4.49 -3.21 -3.54
CA ILE A 152 -4.65 -1.94 -2.83
C ILE A 152 -3.43 -1.10 -3.20
N VAL A 153 -3.65 0.14 -3.65
CA VAL A 153 -2.57 1.01 -4.12
C VAL A 153 -2.66 2.37 -3.45
N SER A 154 -1.58 2.77 -2.79
CA SER A 154 -1.36 4.17 -2.42
C SER A 154 -0.47 4.79 -3.50
N PRO A 155 -1.00 5.64 -4.39
CA PRO A 155 -0.26 6.16 -5.51
C PRO A 155 0.98 6.97 -5.11
N VAL A 156 2.08 6.78 -5.84
CA VAL A 156 3.30 7.58 -5.66
C VAL A 156 3.06 9.03 -6.10
N ASN A 157 2.44 9.21 -7.26
CA ASN A 157 2.15 10.50 -7.85
C ASN A 157 0.73 10.52 -8.45
N PRO A 158 -0.15 11.46 -8.03
CA PRO A 158 -1.51 11.57 -8.54
C PRO A 158 -1.63 11.75 -10.06
N ALA A 159 -0.60 12.31 -10.71
CA ALA A 159 -0.61 12.57 -12.15
C ALA A 159 -0.05 11.42 -13.01
N GLU A 160 0.63 10.45 -12.37
CA GLU A 160 1.28 9.34 -13.07
C GLU A 160 0.56 8.00 -12.84
N ASN A 161 0.79 7.04 -13.73
CA ASN A 161 0.25 5.66 -13.65
C ASN A 161 -1.27 5.50 -13.65
N ARG A 162 -2.08 6.59 -13.72
CA ARG A 162 -3.55 6.50 -13.70
C ARG A 162 -4.08 5.53 -14.74
N GLU A 163 -3.77 5.76 -16.01
CA GLU A 163 -4.27 4.94 -17.12
C GLU A 163 -3.85 3.46 -17.01
N PHE A 164 -2.65 3.23 -16.49
CA PHE A 164 -2.17 1.87 -16.24
C PHE A 164 -3.03 1.15 -15.19
N PHE A 165 -3.32 1.80 -14.05
CA PHE A 165 -4.14 1.18 -13.00
C PHE A 165 -5.61 1.09 -13.38
N GLU A 166 -6.16 2.04 -14.14
CA GLU A 166 -7.50 1.95 -14.69
C GLU A 166 -7.62 0.79 -15.71
N SER A 167 -6.58 0.54 -16.50
CA SER A 167 -6.53 -0.62 -17.37
C SER A 167 -6.43 -1.92 -16.57
N LEU A 168 -5.57 -1.97 -15.56
CA LEU A 168 -5.41 -3.13 -14.69
C LEU A 168 -6.68 -3.45 -13.91
N ALA A 169 -7.47 -2.44 -13.55
CA ALA A 169 -8.74 -2.59 -12.84
C ALA A 169 -9.85 -3.29 -13.67
N ARG A 170 -9.66 -3.42 -14.97
CA ARG A 170 -10.55 -4.23 -15.83
C ARG A 170 -10.27 -5.73 -15.70
N GLU A 171 -9.09 -6.09 -15.21
CA GLU A 171 -8.60 -7.47 -15.09
C GLU A 171 -8.74 -7.98 -13.66
N ILE A 172 -8.40 -7.16 -12.66
CA ILE A 172 -8.48 -7.49 -11.23
C ILE A 172 -8.98 -6.27 -10.44
N PRO A 173 -9.67 -6.47 -9.31
CA PRO A 173 -10.06 -5.36 -8.42
C PRO A 173 -8.85 -4.52 -8.00
N VAL A 174 -8.94 -3.19 -8.18
CA VAL A 174 -7.96 -2.21 -7.70
C VAL A 174 -8.68 -1.19 -6.84
N VAL A 175 -8.20 -0.98 -5.63
CA VAL A 175 -8.70 0.03 -4.67
C VAL A 175 -7.55 0.96 -4.30
N LEU A 176 -7.80 2.26 -4.34
CA LEU A 176 -6.84 3.26 -3.90
C LEU A 176 -6.97 3.52 -2.40
N ILE A 177 -5.87 3.84 -1.75
CA ILE A 177 -5.84 4.18 -0.34
C ILE A 177 -4.96 5.41 -0.09
N ASP A 178 -5.39 6.29 0.82
CA ASP A 178 -4.68 7.48 1.27
C ASP A 178 -4.52 8.58 0.19
N GLN A 179 -4.27 8.19 -1.05
CA GLN A 179 -4.15 9.09 -2.20
C GLN A 179 -4.92 8.57 -3.40
N VAL A 180 -5.29 9.45 -4.32
CA VAL A 180 -5.98 9.12 -5.56
C VAL A 180 -5.23 9.67 -6.77
N PHE A 181 -5.36 9.00 -7.90
CA PHE A 181 -4.98 9.58 -9.19
C PHE A 181 -5.95 10.69 -9.57
N GLU A 182 -5.44 11.80 -10.10
CA GLU A 182 -6.28 12.92 -10.53
C GLU A 182 -7.27 12.49 -11.61
N GLY A 183 -8.56 12.74 -11.39
CA GLY A 183 -9.63 12.42 -12.35
C GLY A 183 -9.92 10.95 -12.54
N THR A 184 -9.49 10.06 -11.62
CA THR A 184 -9.79 8.63 -11.69
C THR A 184 -11.19 8.30 -11.22
N ALA A 185 -11.75 7.21 -11.80
CA ALA A 185 -13.01 6.58 -11.33
C ALA A 185 -12.75 5.34 -10.44
N LEU A 186 -11.49 5.03 -10.12
CA LEU A 186 -11.18 3.90 -9.25
C LEU A 186 -11.72 4.12 -7.84
N PRO A 187 -12.26 3.07 -7.18
CA PRO A 187 -12.69 3.18 -5.79
C PRO A 187 -11.52 3.55 -4.89
N ALA A 188 -11.78 4.41 -3.91
CA ALA A 188 -10.76 4.87 -2.98
C ALA A 188 -11.27 4.94 -1.54
N VAL A 189 -10.37 4.68 -0.59
CA VAL A 189 -10.55 4.92 0.84
C VAL A 189 -9.56 5.98 1.28
N LEU A 190 -10.05 7.12 1.73
CA LEU A 190 -9.24 8.29 2.05
C LEU A 190 -9.40 8.66 3.52
N LEU A 191 -8.37 9.30 4.08
CA LEU A 191 -8.46 9.99 5.34
C LEU A 191 -9.06 11.38 5.12
N ASP A 192 -9.86 11.85 6.07
CA ASP A 192 -10.41 13.20 6.05
C ASP A 192 -9.37 14.20 6.55
N TYR A 193 -8.47 14.57 5.66
CA TYR A 193 -7.39 15.52 5.94
C TYR A 193 -7.92 16.95 6.13
N ALA A 194 -9.08 17.27 5.58
CA ALA A 194 -9.73 18.56 5.82
C ALA A 194 -10.16 18.70 7.29
N SER A 195 -10.89 17.70 7.79
CA SER A 195 -11.25 17.65 9.21
C SER A 195 -10.02 17.65 10.12
N ALA A 196 -8.97 16.89 9.76
CA ALA A 196 -7.73 16.88 10.53
C ALA A 196 -7.10 18.28 10.64
N GLY A 197 -7.02 19.02 9.53
CA GLY A 197 -6.51 20.40 9.52
C GLY A 197 -7.32 21.35 10.41
N GLY A 198 -8.64 21.27 10.33
CA GLY A 198 -9.55 22.04 11.17
C GLY A 198 -9.43 21.71 12.67
N GLU A 199 -9.36 20.43 13.01
CA GLU A 199 -9.20 19.98 14.41
C GLU A 199 -7.86 20.39 15.02
N ILE A 200 -6.76 20.26 14.25
CA ILE A 200 -5.43 20.72 14.67
C ILE A 200 -5.45 22.24 14.89
N GLY A 201 -6.01 23.01 13.95
CA GLY A 201 -6.14 24.44 14.07
C GLY A 201 -6.96 24.85 15.28
N GLY A 202 -8.13 24.23 15.51
CA GLY A 202 -8.97 24.44 16.68
C GLY A 202 -8.26 24.05 17.99
N TYR A 203 -7.49 22.99 18.01
CA TYR A 203 -6.66 22.65 19.18
C TYR A 203 -5.64 23.74 19.49
N LEU A 204 -4.90 24.22 18.49
CA LEU A 204 -3.89 25.26 18.65
C LEU A 204 -4.49 26.59 19.12
N GLN A 205 -5.67 26.97 18.60
CA GLN A 205 -6.42 28.16 19.08
C GLN A 205 -6.80 28.04 20.56
N ARG A 206 -7.35 26.88 20.98
CA ARG A 206 -7.66 26.63 22.41
C ARG A 206 -6.43 26.72 23.30
N ARG A 207 -5.25 26.44 22.76
CA ARG A 207 -3.94 26.57 23.44
C ARG A 207 -3.36 27.98 23.34
N LYS A 208 -4.12 28.93 22.78
CA LYS A 208 -3.73 30.35 22.62
C LYS A 208 -2.52 30.54 21.68
N CYS A 209 -2.22 29.58 20.83
CA CYS A 209 -1.27 29.77 19.75
C CYS A 209 -1.86 30.76 18.74
N ARG A 210 -1.04 31.66 18.22
CA ARG A 210 -1.43 32.67 17.22
C ARG A 210 -0.63 32.56 15.95
N ASN A 211 0.58 32.04 16.05
CA ASN A 211 1.54 31.97 14.95
C ASN A 211 2.13 30.56 14.85
N VAL A 212 1.82 29.85 13.78
CA VAL A 212 2.20 28.44 13.58
C VAL A 212 3.14 28.30 12.40
N LEU A 213 4.24 27.58 12.58
CA LEU A 213 5.10 27.15 11.50
C LEU A 213 4.66 25.76 11.01
N ALA A 214 4.16 25.67 9.80
CA ALA A 214 3.84 24.40 9.14
C ALA A 214 5.04 23.96 8.28
N VAL A 215 5.81 22.99 8.79
CA VAL A 215 6.95 22.42 8.07
C VAL A 215 6.46 21.33 7.14
N CYS A 216 6.50 21.57 5.84
CA CYS A 216 5.94 20.72 4.80
C CYS A 216 7.01 20.23 3.83
N ASN A 217 6.71 19.16 3.09
CA ASN A 217 7.57 18.75 2.00
C ASN A 217 7.39 19.67 0.78
N VAL A 218 8.41 19.80 -0.07
CA VAL A 218 8.34 20.64 -1.30
C VAL A 218 7.28 20.11 -2.28
N SER A 219 7.03 18.83 -2.27
CA SER A 219 6.01 18.14 -3.10
C SER A 219 4.91 17.54 -2.24
N ASP A 220 4.03 18.36 -1.68
CA ASP A 220 2.86 17.87 -0.95
C ASP A 220 1.85 17.27 -1.94
N ASN A 221 1.24 16.16 -1.53
CA ASN A 221 0.09 15.59 -2.23
C ASN A 221 -1.19 16.43 -2.01
N ALA A 222 -2.27 16.09 -2.73
CA ALA A 222 -3.54 16.82 -2.65
C ALA A 222 -4.11 16.84 -1.22
N SER A 223 -4.03 15.70 -0.51
CA SER A 223 -4.52 15.53 0.85
C SER A 223 -3.81 16.45 1.85
N LEU A 224 -2.48 16.53 1.78
CA LEU A 224 -1.70 17.44 2.64
C LEU A 224 -1.92 18.90 2.29
N ARG A 225 -2.14 19.24 1.01
CA ARG A 225 -2.52 20.60 0.62
C ARG A 225 -3.88 20.98 1.22
N GLU A 226 -4.85 20.07 1.24
CA GLU A 226 -6.16 20.29 1.84
C GLU A 226 -6.07 20.47 3.36
N LEU A 227 -5.32 19.61 4.05
CA LEU A 227 -5.03 19.76 5.47
C LEU A 227 -4.44 21.14 5.78
N ASN A 228 -3.41 21.55 5.06
CA ASN A 228 -2.74 22.84 5.27
C ASN A 228 -3.68 24.03 4.98
N ARG A 229 -4.58 23.89 4.01
CA ARG A 229 -5.61 24.89 3.72
C ARG A 229 -6.54 25.09 4.91
N GLU A 230 -7.07 24.00 5.46
CA GLU A 230 -8.00 24.05 6.60
C GLU A 230 -7.29 24.48 7.90
N LEU A 231 -6.05 24.05 8.09
CA LEU A 231 -5.22 24.56 9.19
C LEU A 231 -5.05 26.08 9.08
N SER A 232 -4.70 26.59 7.90
CA SER A 232 -4.48 28.03 7.67
C SER A 232 -5.78 28.84 7.71
N ALA A 233 -6.92 28.23 7.44
CA ALA A 233 -8.23 28.86 7.64
C ALA A 233 -8.59 29.02 9.14
N SER A 234 -8.08 28.13 9.97
CA SER A 234 -8.33 28.13 11.41
C SER A 234 -7.36 29.01 12.19
N ILE A 235 -6.10 29.09 11.77
CA ILE A 235 -5.04 29.81 12.50
C ILE A 235 -4.00 30.39 11.54
N ALA A 236 -3.31 31.46 11.93
CA ALA A 236 -2.21 31.99 11.14
C ALA A 236 -1.08 30.95 11.07
N ALA A 237 -0.98 30.28 9.92
CA ALA A 237 0.03 29.25 9.66
C ALA A 237 0.96 29.67 8.52
N HIS A 238 2.24 29.70 8.80
CA HIS A 238 3.30 29.99 7.84
C HIS A 238 3.86 28.66 7.31
N THR A 239 3.67 28.40 6.01
CA THR A 239 4.17 27.17 5.39
C THR A 239 5.66 27.32 5.05
N PHE A 240 6.48 26.46 5.61
CA PHE A 240 7.91 26.35 5.32
C PHE A 240 8.20 25.03 4.60
N ARG A 241 8.65 25.12 3.35
CA ARG A 241 8.81 23.95 2.48
C ARG A 241 10.25 23.50 2.42
N LEU A 242 10.49 22.25 2.77
CA LEU A 242 11.80 21.62 2.77
C LEU A 242 11.75 20.31 1.95
N PRO A 243 12.84 19.89 1.30
CA PRO A 243 12.92 18.64 0.55
C PRO A 243 13.08 17.43 1.49
N LEU A 244 12.09 17.20 2.37
CA LEU A 244 12.15 16.23 3.46
C LEU A 244 12.35 14.80 2.97
N PHE A 245 11.59 14.39 1.96
CA PHE A 245 11.67 13.02 1.42
C PHE A 245 12.98 12.76 0.67
N GLU A 246 13.56 13.79 0.04
CA GLU A 246 14.85 13.64 -0.60
C GLU A 246 15.99 13.55 0.43
N ALA A 247 15.92 14.35 1.50
CA ALA A 247 16.86 14.26 2.61
C ALA A 247 16.84 12.86 3.25
N GLU A 248 15.66 12.34 3.53
CA GLU A 248 15.46 10.97 4.03
C GLU A 248 16.12 9.92 3.13
N LYS A 249 15.89 10.02 1.81
CA LYS A 249 16.46 9.10 0.83
C LYS A 249 17.99 9.16 0.76
N GLN A 250 18.59 10.33 1.00
CA GLN A 250 20.03 10.48 1.07
C GLN A 250 20.59 9.92 2.38
N MET A 251 19.93 10.17 3.51
CA MET A 251 20.32 9.65 4.82
C MET A 251 20.35 8.11 4.88
N GLU A 252 19.43 7.43 4.20
CA GLU A 252 19.46 5.97 4.09
C GLU A 252 20.70 5.42 3.37
N LYS A 253 21.35 6.26 2.54
CA LYS A 253 22.61 5.95 1.89
C LYS A 253 23.82 6.38 2.70
N GLY A 254 23.59 6.90 3.92
CA GLY A 254 24.64 7.43 4.81
C GLY A 254 25.08 8.87 4.46
N ASP A 255 24.36 9.56 3.57
CA ASP A 255 24.64 10.96 3.23
C ASP A 255 23.68 11.91 3.96
N TYR A 256 24.19 12.61 4.95
CA TYR A 256 23.47 13.56 5.79
C TYR A 256 23.57 15.01 5.31
N THR A 257 24.28 15.29 4.22
CA THR A 257 24.57 16.65 3.74
C THR A 257 23.32 17.48 3.50
N LEU A 258 22.29 16.90 2.88
CA LEU A 258 21.03 17.61 2.62
C LEU A 258 20.26 17.80 3.95
N PHE A 259 20.26 16.82 4.82
CA PHE A 259 19.62 16.91 6.14
C PHE A 259 20.22 18.06 6.97
N ASP A 260 21.53 18.12 7.12
CA ASP A 260 22.21 19.17 7.88
C ASP A 260 21.89 20.57 7.33
N ARG A 261 21.83 20.69 6.01
CA ARG A 261 21.47 21.95 5.33
C ARG A 261 20.02 22.36 5.62
N ILE A 262 19.03 21.45 5.51
CA ILE A 262 17.64 21.80 5.79
C ILE A 262 17.40 22.07 7.28
N GLN A 263 18.10 21.38 8.16
CA GLN A 263 18.05 21.65 9.60
C GLN A 263 18.61 23.06 9.92
N ALA A 264 19.75 23.43 9.33
CA ALA A 264 20.32 24.77 9.49
C ALA A 264 19.35 25.86 8.99
N GLN A 265 18.69 25.64 7.84
CA GLN A 265 17.67 26.56 7.32
C GLN A 265 16.47 26.70 8.26
N LEU A 266 16.03 25.60 8.86
CA LEU A 266 14.92 25.61 9.84
C LEU A 266 15.33 26.37 11.11
N ILE A 267 16.54 26.13 11.61
CA ILE A 267 17.09 26.83 12.78
C ILE A 267 17.15 28.36 12.54
N GLU A 268 17.73 28.77 11.41
CA GLU A 268 17.80 30.16 11.02
C GLU A 268 16.42 30.80 10.91
N HIS A 269 15.49 30.12 10.26
CA HIS A 269 14.12 30.60 10.10
C HIS A 269 13.39 30.75 11.44
N MET A 270 13.53 29.79 12.33
CA MET A 270 12.91 29.84 13.66
C MET A 270 13.60 30.84 14.61
N ALA A 271 14.89 31.13 14.42
CA ALA A 271 15.59 32.16 15.16
C ALA A 271 15.20 33.58 14.74
N ALA A 272 14.87 33.75 13.45
CA ALA A 272 14.48 35.06 12.90
C ALA A 272 13.00 35.40 13.09
N ASN A 273 12.16 34.43 13.49
CA ASN A 273 10.72 34.59 13.59
C ASN A 273 10.21 34.02 14.92
N GLU A 274 9.10 34.58 15.43
CA GLU A 274 8.43 34.06 16.63
C GLU A 274 7.27 33.16 16.25
N TYR A 275 7.33 31.91 16.73
CA TYR A 275 6.26 30.93 16.57
C TYR A 275 5.80 30.40 17.93
N ASP A 276 4.50 30.13 18.06
CA ASP A 276 3.88 29.48 19.23
C ASP A 276 3.85 27.96 19.08
N ALA A 277 3.81 27.48 17.83
CA ALA A 277 3.77 26.08 17.51
C ALA A 277 4.49 25.75 16.20
N VAL A 278 4.99 24.52 16.11
CA VAL A 278 5.45 23.90 14.88
C VAL A 278 4.56 22.70 14.60
N PHE A 279 3.95 22.68 13.43
CA PHE A 279 3.23 21.56 12.90
C PHE A 279 4.06 20.89 11.79
N CYS A 280 4.26 19.58 11.91
CA CYS A 280 4.84 18.77 10.85
C CYS A 280 3.93 17.56 10.59
N PRO A 281 3.41 17.37 9.37
CA PRO A 281 2.49 16.27 9.07
C PRO A 281 3.14 14.88 9.18
N PHE A 282 4.46 14.83 9.32
CA PHE A 282 5.21 13.59 9.44
C PHE A 282 5.94 13.56 10.78
N ASP A 283 5.87 12.46 11.50
CA ASP A 283 6.59 12.22 12.75
C ASP A 283 8.11 12.13 12.54
N PHE A 284 8.52 11.42 11.50
CA PHE A 284 9.92 11.17 11.18
C PHE A 284 10.74 12.46 10.95
N PRO A 285 10.37 13.39 10.03
CA PRO A 285 11.09 14.65 9.90
C PRO A 285 11.04 15.52 11.16
N LEU A 286 9.92 15.49 11.89
CA LEU A 286 9.81 16.25 13.13
C LEU A 286 10.83 15.77 14.15
N GLU A 287 10.97 14.45 14.31
CA GLU A 287 11.94 13.84 15.20
C GLU A 287 13.36 14.31 14.88
N TRP A 288 13.80 14.08 13.68
CA TRP A 288 15.17 14.32 13.28
C TRP A 288 15.50 15.80 13.19
N LEU A 289 14.59 16.61 12.65
CA LEU A 289 14.83 18.05 12.50
C LEU A 289 14.82 18.81 13.82
N LEU A 290 14.06 18.36 14.83
CA LEU A 290 13.85 19.12 16.05
C LEU A 290 14.48 18.50 17.29
N PHE A 291 15.05 17.30 17.20
CA PHE A 291 15.66 16.63 18.35
C PHE A 291 17.14 16.36 18.16
N ASP A 292 17.57 15.92 17.02
CA ASP A 292 18.97 15.60 16.76
C ASP A 292 19.75 16.86 16.34
N GLY A 293 20.59 17.37 17.24
CA GLY A 293 21.40 18.57 16.98
C GLY A 293 20.64 19.90 16.98
N PHE A 294 19.32 19.93 17.17
CA PHE A 294 18.52 21.15 17.15
C PHE A 294 18.62 21.92 18.47
N PRO A 295 18.73 23.29 18.48
CA PRO A 295 18.82 24.09 19.67
C PRO A 295 17.61 23.93 20.62
N ALA A 296 17.85 23.36 21.80
CA ALA A 296 16.80 23.05 22.77
C ALA A 296 16.00 24.28 23.21
N GLU A 297 16.59 25.45 23.23
CA GLU A 297 15.95 26.74 23.57
C GLU A 297 14.91 27.17 22.51
N LEU A 298 15.15 26.97 21.24
CA LEU A 298 14.16 27.22 20.19
C LEU A 298 13.00 26.21 20.28
N ARG A 299 13.34 24.93 20.46
CA ARG A 299 12.36 23.88 20.60
C ARG A 299 11.41 24.06 21.78
N ARG A 300 11.93 24.48 22.92
CA ARG A 300 11.13 24.67 24.15
C ARG A 300 10.15 25.83 24.09
N LYS A 301 10.35 26.76 23.16
CA LYS A 301 9.47 27.93 22.98
C LYS A 301 8.18 27.58 22.23
N VAL A 302 8.15 26.47 21.50
CA VAL A 302 7.06 26.10 20.62
C VAL A 302 6.36 24.83 21.07
N ARG A 303 5.08 24.70 20.77
CA ARG A 303 4.35 23.44 20.83
C ARG A 303 4.62 22.63 19.58
N LEU A 304 4.87 21.35 19.77
CA LEU A 304 5.10 20.44 18.65
C LEU A 304 3.83 19.65 18.37
N VAL A 305 3.38 19.68 17.11
CA VAL A 305 2.17 19.00 16.66
C VAL A 305 2.49 18.19 15.42
N THR A 306 2.01 16.96 15.35
CA THR A 306 2.20 16.07 14.21
C THR A 306 0.91 15.36 13.82
N LEU A 307 0.95 14.61 12.73
CA LEU A 307 -0.12 13.78 12.19
C LEU A 307 0.24 12.29 12.38
N HIS A 308 -0.77 11.41 12.36
CA HIS A 308 -0.64 9.95 12.37
C HIS A 308 -0.03 9.28 13.61
N GLY A 309 0.15 10.02 14.68
CA GLY A 309 0.68 9.47 15.92
C GLY A 309 2.20 9.50 15.98
N VAL A 310 2.68 9.35 17.21
CA VAL A 310 4.09 9.15 17.50
C VAL A 310 4.29 7.67 17.69
N PHE A 311 5.09 7.06 16.82
CA PHE A 311 5.36 5.62 16.94
C PHE A 311 6.07 5.34 18.26
N PRO A 312 5.70 4.26 18.97
CA PRO A 312 6.49 3.75 20.09
C PRO A 312 7.81 3.21 19.53
N GLY A 313 8.71 4.12 19.22
CA GLY A 313 10.06 3.87 18.73
C GLY A 313 11.10 4.25 19.78
N VAL A 314 12.34 4.40 19.32
CA VAL A 314 13.53 4.67 20.14
C VAL A 314 13.37 5.95 20.98
N HIS A 315 12.61 6.94 20.50
CA HIS A 315 12.49 8.26 21.11
C HIS A 315 11.13 8.55 21.78
N SER A 316 10.25 7.56 21.93
CA SER A 316 8.90 7.77 22.49
C SER A 316 8.88 8.46 23.86
N ARG A 317 9.91 8.23 24.72
CA ARG A 317 10.05 8.90 26.01
C ARG A 317 10.44 10.38 25.87
N GLU A 318 11.25 10.71 24.88
CA GLU A 318 11.66 12.09 24.58
C GLU A 318 10.51 12.89 24.00
N TYR A 319 9.69 12.29 23.14
CA TYR A 319 8.47 12.88 22.61
C TYR A 319 7.47 13.20 23.71
N CYS A 320 7.21 12.25 24.60
CA CYS A 320 6.34 12.49 25.74
C CYS A 320 6.85 13.63 26.63
N ARG A 321 8.18 13.68 26.87
CA ARG A 321 8.80 14.76 27.65
C ARG A 321 8.76 16.12 26.94
N ALA A 322 8.85 16.12 25.60
CA ALA A 322 8.75 17.32 24.79
C ALA A 322 7.30 17.83 24.65
N GLY A 323 6.32 17.02 25.06
CA GLY A 323 4.91 17.38 24.97
C GLY A 323 4.39 17.44 23.56
N ILE A 324 4.88 16.55 22.65
CA ILE A 324 4.38 16.45 21.29
C ILE A 324 2.94 15.98 21.33
N VAL A 325 2.08 16.68 20.61
CA VAL A 325 0.68 16.33 20.42
C VAL A 325 0.50 15.82 19.01
N SER A 326 -0.17 14.68 18.87
CA SER A 326 -0.46 14.11 17.57
C SER A 326 -1.96 14.01 17.34
N TRP A 327 -2.38 14.42 16.15
CA TRP A 327 -3.67 14.00 15.61
C TRP A 327 -3.52 12.57 15.08
N VAL A 328 -4.37 11.67 15.55
CA VAL A 328 -4.29 10.27 15.18
C VAL A 328 -5.49 9.93 14.30
N ALA A 329 -5.20 9.58 13.07
CA ALA A 329 -6.23 9.07 12.16
C ALA A 329 -6.81 7.75 12.66
N PRO A 330 -8.09 7.45 12.39
CA PRO A 330 -8.68 6.16 12.68
C PRO A 330 -8.20 5.12 11.66
N HIS A 331 -6.91 4.80 11.69
CA HIS A 331 -6.24 3.93 10.73
C HIS A 331 -6.87 2.53 10.65
N ASP A 332 -7.46 2.06 11.75
CA ASP A 332 -8.17 0.79 11.80
C ASP A 332 -9.43 0.77 10.92
N GLN A 333 -10.00 1.94 10.60
CA GLN A 333 -11.13 2.09 9.69
C GLN A 333 -10.69 2.18 8.22
N LEU A 334 -9.44 2.58 7.97
CA LEU A 334 -8.92 2.77 6.62
C LEU A 334 -8.82 1.45 5.84
N ILE A 335 -8.62 0.33 6.53
CA ILE A 335 -8.35 -0.98 5.91
C ILE A 335 -9.52 -1.97 6.11
N ARG A 336 -10.50 -1.65 6.94
CA ARG A 336 -11.72 -2.46 7.14
C ARG A 336 -12.67 -2.36 5.95
#